data_9a61a5c5ad0aa2117e1d27ef85e82043
#
_entry.id   9a61a5c5ad0aa2117e1d27ef85e82043
#
_cell.length_a   1.000
_cell.length_b   1.000
_cell.length_c   1.000
_cell.angle_alpha   90.00
_cell.angle_beta   90.00
_cell.angle_gamma   90.00
#
_symmetry.space_group_name_H-M   'P 1'
#
loop_
_entity.id
_entity.type
_entity.pdbx_description
1 polymer ?
#
loop_
_entity_poly.entity_id
_entity_poly.type
_entity_poly.pdbx_seq_one_letter_code
_entity_poly.pdbx_strand_id
1 'polypeptide(L)'
;MTVHVHIDAPLTERILKLKKERNAVILAHNYQLGEVQDIADFVGDSLELSQNAAKTKADVIVFCGVHFMAETASILNPDKTVLLPDQHAGCPMANMINARQLREEKKKFPKATTVCYINTTAEVKAESDICCTSANGVKVVESIPNDEIIFVPDQYLGHFISTK
;
A
#
# COMPACT_ATOMS: atom_id res chain seq x y z
N MET A 1 -20.10 8.67 14.35
CA MET A 1 -21.06 7.56 14.42
C MET A 1 -20.25 6.29 14.60
N THR A 2 -20.24 5.70 15.79
CA THR A 2 -19.40 4.52 16.06
C THR A 2 -20.23 3.29 15.68
N VAL A 3 -19.74 2.50 14.74
CA VAL A 3 -20.36 1.22 14.37
C VAL A 3 -19.63 0.13 15.14
N HIS A 4 -20.33 -0.51 16.07
CA HIS A 4 -19.84 -1.73 16.71
C HIS A 4 -20.23 -2.93 15.85
N VAL A 5 -19.23 -3.58 15.27
CA VAL A 5 -19.42 -4.82 14.54
C VAL A 5 -19.07 -5.96 15.49
N HIS A 6 -20.08 -6.73 15.89
CA HIS A 6 -19.81 -8.01 16.57
C HIS A 6 -19.53 -9.06 15.49
N ILE A 7 -18.31 -9.55 15.43
CA ILE A 7 -18.01 -10.76 14.65
C ILE A 7 -18.61 -11.94 15.41
N ASP A 8 -19.57 -12.59 14.80
CA ASP A 8 -20.20 -13.78 15.34
C ASP A 8 -19.14 -14.89 15.52
N ALA A 9 -19.09 -15.53 16.68
CA ALA A 9 -18.13 -16.62 16.95
C ALA A 9 -18.11 -17.69 15.86
N PRO A 10 -19.26 -18.13 15.28
CA PRO A 10 -19.29 -19.02 14.12
C PRO A 10 -18.58 -18.45 12.90
N LEU A 11 -18.63 -17.13 12.67
CA LEU A 11 -17.95 -16.49 11.53
C LEU A 11 -16.44 -16.52 11.72
N THR A 12 -15.94 -16.17 12.90
CA THR A 12 -14.51 -16.23 13.24
C THR A 12 -13.96 -17.64 13.04
N GLU A 13 -14.64 -18.65 13.56
CA GLU A 13 -14.24 -20.05 13.41
C GLU A 13 -14.17 -20.45 11.92
N ARG A 14 -15.14 -20.04 11.11
CA ARG A 14 -15.15 -20.31 9.67
C ARG A 14 -13.99 -19.63 8.95
N ILE A 15 -13.66 -18.38 9.31
CA ILE A 15 -12.51 -17.65 8.75
C ILE A 15 -11.22 -18.39 9.09
N LEU A 16 -10.99 -18.73 10.35
CA LEU A 16 -9.79 -19.43 10.80
C LEU A 16 -9.64 -20.82 10.16
N LYS A 17 -10.75 -21.53 9.94
CA LYS A 17 -10.77 -22.79 9.21
C LYS A 17 -10.34 -22.60 7.76
N LEU A 18 -10.96 -21.66 7.03
CA LEU A 18 -10.60 -21.35 5.64
C LEU A 18 -9.16 -20.87 5.50
N LYS A 19 -8.68 -20.04 6.43
CA LYS A 19 -7.29 -19.59 6.49
C LYS A 19 -6.33 -20.78 6.50
N LYS A 20 -6.59 -21.77 7.34
CA LYS A 20 -5.78 -22.99 7.41
C LYS A 20 -5.89 -23.84 6.14
N GLU A 21 -7.10 -24.06 5.62
CA GLU A 21 -7.36 -24.86 4.43
C GLU A 21 -6.72 -24.27 3.16
N ARG A 22 -6.59 -22.96 3.09
CA ARG A 22 -6.05 -22.22 1.94
C ARG A 22 -4.59 -21.85 2.09
N ASN A 23 -3.91 -22.30 3.15
CA ASN A 23 -2.56 -21.83 3.49
C ASN A 23 -2.46 -20.30 3.40
N ALA A 24 -3.40 -19.60 4.08
CA ALA A 24 -3.54 -18.16 3.99
C ALA A 24 -2.99 -17.45 5.24
N VAL A 25 -2.49 -16.23 5.02
CA VAL A 25 -2.13 -15.27 6.08
C VAL A 25 -3.07 -14.08 6.01
N ILE A 26 -3.50 -13.57 7.17
CA ILE A 26 -4.28 -12.34 7.28
C ILE A 26 -3.36 -11.22 7.78
N LEU A 27 -3.21 -10.18 6.98
CA LEU A 27 -2.47 -8.95 7.31
C LEU A 27 -3.49 -7.84 7.54
N ALA A 28 -3.50 -7.23 8.72
CA ALA A 28 -4.44 -6.16 9.05
C ALA A 28 -3.69 -4.85 9.35
N HIS A 29 -4.10 -3.77 8.69
CA HIS A 29 -3.57 -2.45 9.03
C HIS A 29 -4.09 -2.01 10.40
N ASN A 30 -3.27 -1.32 11.16
CA ASN A 30 -3.54 -0.90 12.53
C ASN A 30 -4.73 0.08 12.71
N TYR A 31 -5.32 0.59 11.62
CA TYR A 31 -6.58 1.35 11.65
C TYR A 31 -7.83 0.47 11.52
N GLN A 32 -7.67 -0.83 11.29
CA GLN A 32 -8.81 -1.74 11.18
C GLN A 32 -9.54 -1.89 12.52
N LEU A 33 -10.80 -2.35 12.46
CA LEU A 33 -11.57 -2.66 13.66
C LEU A 33 -10.86 -3.73 14.49
N GLY A 34 -11.00 -3.65 15.82
CA GLY A 34 -10.35 -4.58 16.75
C GLY A 34 -10.60 -6.04 16.40
N GLU A 35 -11.84 -6.37 16.04
CA GLU A 35 -12.25 -7.73 15.66
C GLU A 35 -11.52 -8.26 14.41
N VAL A 36 -11.15 -7.38 13.49
CA VAL A 36 -10.34 -7.75 12.31
C VAL A 36 -8.88 -7.93 12.72
N GLN A 37 -8.37 -7.09 13.63
CA GLN A 37 -7.03 -7.22 14.17
C GLN A 37 -6.86 -8.50 14.99
N ASP A 38 -7.89 -8.90 15.76
CA ASP A 38 -7.88 -10.09 16.61
C ASP A 38 -7.72 -11.42 15.84
N ILE A 39 -8.16 -11.46 14.58
CA ILE A 39 -8.03 -12.65 13.71
C ILE A 39 -6.84 -12.58 12.76
N ALA A 40 -6.12 -11.45 12.74
CA ALA A 40 -4.96 -11.25 11.88
C ALA A 40 -3.72 -12.00 12.41
N ASP A 41 -2.87 -12.43 11.49
CA ASP A 41 -1.55 -12.99 11.84
C ASP A 41 -0.54 -11.88 12.12
N PHE A 42 -0.69 -10.74 11.45
CA PHE A 42 0.15 -9.56 11.63
C PHE A 42 -0.72 -8.31 11.59
N VAL A 43 -0.48 -7.43 12.54
CA VAL A 43 -1.06 -6.08 12.61
C VAL A 43 0.09 -5.08 12.59
N GLY A 44 -0.02 -4.05 11.74
CA GLY A 44 1.06 -3.07 11.63
C GLY A 44 0.71 -1.93 10.69
N ASP A 45 1.71 -1.12 10.38
CA ASP A 45 1.62 -0.07 9.37
C ASP A 45 1.84 -0.62 7.94
N SER A 46 1.74 0.28 6.95
CA SER A 46 1.88 -0.09 5.53
C SER A 46 3.23 -0.73 5.21
N LEU A 47 4.32 -0.27 5.84
CA LEU A 47 5.67 -0.78 5.58
C LEU A 47 5.87 -2.14 6.24
N GLU A 48 5.47 -2.28 7.50
CA GLU A 48 5.58 -3.52 8.26
C GLU A 48 4.77 -4.64 7.58
N LEU A 49 3.53 -4.34 7.14
CA LEU A 49 2.68 -5.31 6.45
C LEU A 49 3.25 -5.71 5.08
N SER A 50 3.82 -4.76 4.34
CA SER A 50 4.49 -5.05 3.06
C SER A 50 5.71 -5.96 3.26
N GLN A 51 6.51 -5.74 4.31
CA GLN A 51 7.64 -6.58 4.67
C GLN A 51 7.19 -7.99 5.10
N ASN A 52 6.10 -8.10 5.87
CA ASN A 52 5.55 -9.39 6.28
C ASN A 52 4.95 -10.13 5.08
N ALA A 53 4.27 -9.42 4.17
CA ALA A 53 3.79 -9.99 2.92
C ALA A 53 4.93 -10.62 2.09
N ALA A 54 6.06 -9.93 1.98
CA ALA A 54 7.22 -10.42 1.22
C ALA A 54 7.89 -11.65 1.87
N LYS A 55 7.80 -11.80 3.19
CA LYS A 55 8.47 -12.88 3.94
C LYS A 55 7.60 -14.12 4.16
N THR A 56 6.28 -13.99 4.04
CA THR A 56 5.37 -15.11 4.34
C THR A 56 5.55 -16.27 3.37
N LYS A 57 5.37 -17.49 3.89
CA LYS A 57 5.33 -18.73 3.09
C LYS A 57 3.91 -19.15 2.71
N ALA A 58 2.90 -18.35 3.07
CA ALA A 58 1.52 -18.60 2.69
C ALA A 58 1.31 -18.43 1.19
N ASP A 59 0.40 -19.21 0.60
CA ASP A 59 0.02 -19.11 -0.80
C ASP A 59 -0.97 -17.99 -1.06
N VAL A 60 -1.75 -17.65 -0.01
CA VAL A 60 -2.79 -16.63 -0.06
C VAL A 60 -2.52 -15.57 0.99
N ILE A 61 -2.61 -14.29 0.60
CA ILE A 61 -2.53 -13.15 1.49
C ILE A 61 -3.89 -12.46 1.50
N VAL A 62 -4.56 -12.42 2.65
CA VAL A 62 -5.76 -11.60 2.85
C VAL A 62 -5.31 -10.28 3.45
N PHE A 63 -5.40 -9.20 2.66
CA PHE A 63 -4.92 -7.88 3.06
C PHE A 63 -6.09 -7.02 3.54
N CYS A 64 -6.25 -6.87 4.85
CA CYS A 64 -7.25 -6.02 5.48
C CYS A 64 -6.70 -4.59 5.61
N GLY A 65 -6.85 -3.82 4.55
CA GLY A 65 -6.38 -2.44 4.42
C GLY A 65 -7.01 -1.76 3.21
N VAL A 66 -6.37 -0.73 2.69
CA VAL A 66 -6.83 -0.05 1.48
C VAL A 66 -6.21 -0.66 0.22
N HIS A 67 -6.86 -0.40 -0.91
CA HIS A 67 -6.56 -1.02 -2.20
C HIS A 67 -5.08 -0.95 -2.60
N PHE A 68 -4.44 0.23 -2.52
CA PHE A 68 -3.02 0.37 -2.92
C PHE A 68 -2.05 -0.47 -2.07
N MET A 69 -2.42 -0.82 -0.83
CA MET A 69 -1.60 -1.69 0.01
C MET A 69 -1.67 -3.14 -0.48
N ALA A 70 -2.87 -3.61 -0.84
CA ALA A 70 -3.06 -4.93 -1.46
C ALA A 70 -2.33 -5.02 -2.81
N GLU A 71 -2.38 -3.96 -3.63
CA GLU A 71 -1.58 -3.85 -4.86
C GLU A 71 -0.09 -3.97 -4.58
N THR A 72 0.41 -3.27 -3.56
CA THR A 72 1.83 -3.36 -3.16
C THR A 72 2.20 -4.78 -2.73
N ALA A 73 1.34 -5.43 -1.94
CA ALA A 73 1.54 -6.82 -1.54
C ALA A 73 1.57 -7.77 -2.76
N SER A 74 0.72 -7.51 -3.76
CA SER A 74 0.68 -8.29 -5.00
C SER A 74 1.94 -8.09 -5.85
N ILE A 75 2.42 -6.85 -5.99
CA ILE A 75 3.67 -6.53 -6.71
C ILE A 75 4.87 -7.26 -6.09
N LEU A 76 4.93 -7.29 -4.77
CA LEU A 76 6.03 -7.95 -4.04
C LEU A 76 5.92 -9.48 -4.01
N ASN A 77 4.76 -10.03 -4.35
CA ASN A 77 4.48 -11.47 -4.32
C ASN A 77 3.73 -11.92 -5.58
N PRO A 78 4.36 -11.87 -6.76
CA PRO A 78 3.68 -12.13 -8.04
C PRO A 78 3.14 -13.56 -8.16
N ASP A 79 3.72 -14.51 -7.41
CA ASP A 79 3.32 -15.92 -7.43
C ASP A 79 2.22 -16.27 -6.41
N LYS A 80 1.74 -15.27 -5.63
CA LYS A 80 0.73 -15.48 -4.59
C LYS A 80 -0.61 -14.87 -4.94
N THR A 81 -1.66 -15.43 -4.39
CA THR A 81 -3.00 -14.82 -4.46
C THR A 81 -3.13 -13.77 -3.35
N VAL A 82 -3.32 -12.50 -3.73
CA VAL A 82 -3.63 -11.42 -2.78
C VAL A 82 -5.10 -11.07 -2.88
N LEU A 83 -5.80 -11.15 -1.76
CA LEU A 83 -7.22 -10.86 -1.63
C LEU A 83 -7.43 -9.59 -0.82
N LEU A 84 -8.29 -8.71 -1.33
CA LEU A 84 -8.77 -7.53 -0.63
C LEU A 84 -10.24 -7.74 -0.28
N PRO A 85 -10.65 -7.75 1.00
CA PRO A 85 -12.03 -8.04 1.41
C PRO A 85 -13.06 -7.06 0.86
N ASP A 86 -12.68 -5.78 0.71
CA ASP A 86 -13.52 -4.76 0.09
C ASP A 86 -12.73 -4.05 -1.02
N GLN A 87 -13.12 -4.27 -2.27
CA GLN A 87 -12.49 -3.66 -3.44
C GLN A 87 -12.66 -2.13 -3.49
N HIS A 88 -13.62 -1.59 -2.76
CA HIS A 88 -13.88 -0.15 -2.67
C HIS A 88 -13.14 0.53 -1.51
N ALA A 89 -12.35 -0.22 -0.75
CA ALA A 89 -11.49 0.33 0.30
C ALA A 89 -10.40 1.22 -0.30
N GLY A 90 -10.78 2.45 -0.66
CA GLY A 90 -9.90 3.44 -1.29
C GLY A 90 -9.17 4.32 -0.29
N CYS A 91 -8.19 5.07 -0.80
CA CYS A 91 -7.49 6.12 -0.06
C CYS A 91 -7.53 7.41 -0.90
N PRO A 92 -8.13 8.51 -0.41
CA PRO A 92 -8.18 9.77 -1.13
C PRO A 92 -6.80 10.28 -1.55
N MET A 93 -5.78 10.12 -0.70
CA MET A 93 -4.41 10.49 -1.01
C MET A 93 -3.86 9.68 -2.20
N ALA A 94 -4.05 8.37 -2.21
CA ALA A 94 -3.57 7.51 -3.28
C ALA A 94 -4.22 7.83 -4.63
N ASN A 95 -5.40 8.44 -4.61
CA ASN A 95 -6.19 8.79 -5.79
C ASN A 95 -6.02 10.27 -6.22
N MET A 96 -5.07 11.02 -5.63
CA MET A 96 -4.82 12.43 -6.00
C MET A 96 -4.29 12.58 -7.43
N ILE A 97 -3.63 11.58 -7.97
CA ILE A 97 -3.15 11.54 -9.35
C ILE A 97 -3.39 10.15 -9.95
N ASN A 98 -3.62 10.07 -11.23
CA ASN A 98 -3.65 8.82 -11.98
C ASN A 98 -2.51 8.75 -13.00
N ALA A 99 -2.27 7.56 -13.57
CA ALA A 99 -1.18 7.34 -14.51
C ALA A 99 -1.24 8.25 -15.75
N ARG A 100 -2.45 8.56 -16.25
CA ARG A 100 -2.60 9.48 -17.39
C ARG A 100 -2.15 10.89 -17.03
N GLN A 101 -2.57 11.40 -15.89
CA GLN A 101 -2.16 12.73 -15.40
C GLN A 101 -0.65 12.78 -15.17
N LEU A 102 -0.06 11.74 -14.59
CA LEU A 102 1.39 11.67 -14.40
C LEU A 102 2.13 11.69 -15.75
N ARG A 103 1.66 10.93 -16.75
CA ARG A 103 2.25 10.98 -18.10
C ARG A 103 2.20 12.38 -18.73
N GLU A 104 1.12 13.13 -18.50
CA GLU A 104 1.04 14.52 -18.99
C GLU A 104 2.02 15.45 -18.24
N GLU A 105 2.24 15.29 -16.95
CA GLU A 105 3.25 16.03 -16.20
C GLU A 105 4.67 15.68 -16.67
N LYS A 106 4.98 14.41 -16.89
CA LYS A 106 6.28 13.96 -17.42
C LYS A 106 6.60 14.57 -18.79
N LYS A 107 5.60 14.84 -19.64
CA LYS A 107 5.82 15.55 -20.92
C LYS A 107 6.29 17.00 -20.74
N LYS A 108 5.82 17.66 -19.67
CA LYS A 108 6.23 19.06 -19.37
C LYS A 108 7.66 19.13 -18.82
N PHE A 109 8.08 18.07 -18.13
CA PHE A 109 9.40 17.96 -17.48
C PHE A 109 10.11 16.69 -17.94
N PRO A 110 10.53 16.59 -19.21
CA PRO A 110 11.00 15.35 -19.82
C PRO A 110 12.32 14.82 -19.25
N LYS A 111 13.03 15.65 -18.49
CA LYS A 111 14.30 15.28 -17.83
C LYS A 111 14.12 14.95 -16.36
N ALA A 112 12.95 15.23 -15.78
CA ALA A 112 12.70 15.03 -14.36
C ALA A 112 12.64 13.55 -13.99
N THR A 113 13.23 13.20 -12.87
CA THR A 113 13.05 11.88 -12.26
C THR A 113 11.73 11.86 -11.48
N THR A 114 10.91 10.85 -11.71
CA THR A 114 9.63 10.73 -11.04
C THR A 114 9.78 9.88 -9.78
N VAL A 115 9.55 10.50 -8.63
CA VAL A 115 9.52 9.84 -7.32
C VAL A 115 8.08 9.70 -6.87
N CYS A 116 7.63 8.50 -6.55
CA CYS A 116 6.30 8.33 -5.99
C CYS A 116 6.35 7.90 -4.53
N TYR A 117 5.51 8.54 -3.72
CA TYR A 117 5.18 8.07 -2.39
C TYR A 117 4.39 6.75 -2.53
N ILE A 118 4.75 5.75 -1.73
CA ILE A 118 4.17 4.40 -1.84
C ILE A 118 2.65 4.37 -1.68
N ASN A 119 2.06 5.39 -1.04
CA ASN A 119 0.62 5.55 -0.91
C ASN A 119 0.02 6.08 -2.23
N THR A 120 0.14 5.30 -3.28
CA THR A 120 -0.44 5.56 -4.61
C THR A 120 -0.77 4.23 -5.30
N THR A 121 -1.50 4.30 -6.41
CA THR A 121 -1.94 3.11 -7.16
C THR A 121 -0.78 2.43 -7.88
N ALA A 122 -0.94 1.13 -8.17
CA ALA A 122 0.04 0.37 -8.95
C ALA A 122 0.31 0.99 -10.33
N GLU A 123 -0.71 1.55 -10.98
CA GLU A 123 -0.58 2.23 -12.26
C GLU A 123 0.34 3.46 -12.18
N VAL A 124 0.24 4.25 -11.12
CA VAL A 124 1.12 5.41 -10.90
C VAL A 124 2.54 4.97 -10.57
N LYS A 125 2.69 3.89 -9.78
CA LYS A 125 4.00 3.28 -9.50
C LYS A 125 4.69 2.82 -10.78
N ALA A 126 3.95 2.21 -11.71
CA ALA A 126 4.46 1.74 -12.99
C ALA A 126 4.98 2.87 -13.92
N GLU A 127 4.46 4.08 -13.75
CA GLU A 127 4.90 5.27 -14.48
C GLU A 127 6.03 6.04 -13.75
N SER A 128 6.40 5.62 -12.54
CA SER A 128 7.40 6.28 -11.71
C SER A 128 8.74 5.58 -11.78
N ASP A 129 9.82 6.32 -11.59
CA ASP A 129 11.19 5.78 -11.66
C ASP A 129 11.62 5.15 -10.34
N ILE A 130 11.12 5.68 -9.21
CA ILE A 130 11.43 5.21 -7.87
C ILE A 130 10.29 5.44 -6.89
N CYS A 131 10.11 4.52 -5.93
CA CYS A 131 9.16 4.65 -4.85
C CYS A 131 9.86 4.98 -3.53
N CYS A 132 9.21 5.79 -2.69
CA CYS A 132 9.68 6.10 -1.34
C CYS A 132 8.55 6.00 -0.31
N THR A 133 8.93 6.02 0.96
CA THR A 133 8.03 6.21 2.09
C THR A 133 8.26 7.59 2.71
N SER A 134 7.37 8.03 3.61
CA SER A 134 7.61 9.28 4.37
C SER A 134 8.89 9.21 5.23
N ALA A 135 9.28 8.01 5.67
CA ALA A 135 10.46 7.81 6.50
C ALA A 135 11.79 7.93 5.73
N ASN A 136 11.80 7.66 4.40
CA ASN A 136 13.02 7.66 3.60
C ASN A 136 13.00 8.61 2.40
N GLY A 137 11.91 9.37 2.21
CA GLY A 137 11.72 10.23 1.04
C GLY A 137 12.87 11.24 0.82
N VAL A 138 13.35 11.88 1.88
CA VAL A 138 14.49 12.80 1.82
C VAL A 138 15.74 12.07 1.28
N LYS A 139 16.11 10.94 1.88
CA LYS A 139 17.29 10.16 1.46
C LYS A 139 17.17 9.64 0.02
N VAL A 140 15.98 9.26 -0.40
CA VAL A 140 15.72 8.82 -1.78
C VAL A 140 15.95 9.98 -2.74
N VAL A 141 15.38 11.15 -2.48
CA VAL A 141 15.53 12.34 -3.32
C VAL A 141 16.97 12.80 -3.36
N GLU A 142 17.68 12.87 -2.24
CA GLU A 142 19.11 13.20 -2.17
C GLU A 142 20.01 12.23 -2.95
N SER A 143 19.59 10.98 -3.14
CA SER A 143 20.35 9.98 -3.89
C SER A 143 20.21 10.10 -5.41
N ILE A 144 19.27 10.93 -5.89
CA ILE A 144 19.00 11.10 -7.31
C ILE A 144 19.94 12.15 -7.90
N PRO A 145 20.74 11.80 -8.92
CA PRO A 145 21.70 12.74 -9.51
C PRO A 145 21.04 13.71 -10.50
N ASN A 146 19.79 14.09 -10.28
CA ASN A 146 19.00 14.93 -11.18
C ASN A 146 18.42 16.11 -10.39
N ASP A 147 18.53 17.31 -10.95
CA ASP A 147 18.07 18.55 -10.32
C ASP A 147 16.56 18.77 -10.45
N GLU A 148 15.91 18.02 -11.35
CA GLU A 148 14.46 18.11 -11.54
C GLU A 148 13.78 16.81 -11.07
N ILE A 149 12.82 16.94 -10.15
CA ILE A 149 12.06 15.81 -9.61
C ILE A 149 10.56 16.10 -9.68
N ILE A 150 9.81 15.15 -10.22
CA ILE A 150 8.35 15.09 -10.08
C ILE A 150 8.05 14.22 -8.87
N PHE A 151 7.45 14.79 -7.82
CA PHE A 151 7.05 14.06 -6.63
C PHE A 151 5.54 13.90 -6.58
N VAL A 152 5.05 12.65 -6.49
CA VAL A 152 3.61 12.32 -6.50
C VAL A 152 3.29 11.29 -5.40
N PRO A 153 2.01 11.16 -4.97
CA PRO A 153 0.87 12.06 -5.19
C PRO A 153 0.79 13.18 -4.15
N ASP A 154 1.49 13.04 -3.00
CA ASP A 154 1.36 13.92 -1.84
C ASP A 154 2.20 15.19 -2.00
N GLN A 155 1.52 16.30 -2.33
CA GLN A 155 2.15 17.60 -2.47
C GLN A 155 2.80 18.12 -1.19
N TYR A 156 2.26 17.77 -0.01
CA TYR A 156 2.79 18.26 1.27
C TYR A 156 4.06 17.52 1.66
N LEU A 157 4.10 16.21 1.45
CA LEU A 157 5.33 15.43 1.61
C LEU A 157 6.40 15.89 0.60
N GLY A 158 6.02 16.11 -0.66
CA GLY A 158 6.92 16.65 -1.69
C GLY A 158 7.48 18.01 -1.30
N HIS A 159 6.62 18.93 -0.82
CA HIS A 159 7.06 20.22 -0.33
C HIS A 159 8.00 20.09 0.89
N PHE A 160 7.67 19.26 1.85
CA PHE A 160 8.57 19.01 3.00
C PHE A 160 9.95 18.52 2.54
N ILE A 161 9.99 17.55 1.63
CA ILE A 161 11.25 17.02 1.09
C ILE A 161 12.05 18.12 0.38
N SER A 162 11.40 18.98 -0.42
CA SER A 162 12.07 20.07 -1.14
C SER A 162 12.68 21.16 -0.25
N THR A 163 12.36 21.17 1.04
CA THR A 163 12.91 22.12 2.03
C THR A 163 14.12 21.56 2.79
N LYS A 164 14.52 20.34 2.51
CA LYS A 164 15.65 19.67 3.18
C LYS A 164 16.86 19.60 2.30
#